data_28968b1ac0a57d95ff6b7e8e34ffb62d
#
_entry.id   28968b1ac0a57d95ff6b7e8e34ffb62d
#
_cell.length_a   1.000
_cell.length_b   1.000
_cell.length_c   1.000
_cell.angle_alpha   90.00
_cell.angle_beta   90.00
_cell.angle_gamma   90.00
#
_symmetry.space_group_name_H-M   'P 1'
#
loop_
_entity.id
_entity.type
_entity.pdbx_description
1 polymer ?
#
loop_
_entity_poly.entity_id
_entity_poly.type
_entity_poly.pdbx_seq_one_letter_code
_entity_poly.pdbx_strand_id
1 'polypeptide(L)'
;MSKSMFRTLCATALIAGVAGGALAQQKPEEEPGWAKGRPKTDQAMRMAPVPAFPIPTAVDQLPTKKFKLPPGFKVETWASGLLDARGLRQSDKGTVFVSTLFVGNKVYALPADGKGQAKTIIDQTPFATGIAYHKGSLYLATNTKIVRYDNIDDKLDNPGTPTVLYDKLPGGTDHSWKFLRIRDEKLYFAIGAPCNICDPGDYAKIYRMNLDGTGMETVAAGVRNTVGFDFNPKNGQLWFTDNGRDWMSEDIPNDELNVVTGPGQHFGYPFCHQGNISDPEFGWGKDCAGKEFTKPAALLGAHAGALGMTFYTGKAFPAKYQGAMFIARHGPWNRTTKYADVAVAWPDGKGGAKVEPFMTGFVENNAYIGRPADFLVMKDGSLLVSDDHAGAIYRISYGGK
;
A
#
# COMPACT_ATOMS: atom_id res chain seq x y z
N MET A 1 27.68 0.96 98.35
CA MET A 1 26.34 0.67 98.87
C MET A 1 25.38 0.74 97.72
N SER A 2 24.80 -0.30 97.52
CA SER A 2 23.43 -0.73 97.35
C SER A 2 22.87 -0.88 95.91
N LYS A 3 22.61 -2.11 95.66
CA LYS A 3 21.44 -2.84 95.19
C LYS A 3 21.07 -2.75 93.71
N SER A 4 21.38 -3.87 93.11
CA SER A 4 20.76 -4.54 91.98
C SER A 4 19.23 -4.54 92.02
N MET A 5 18.60 -4.33 90.87
CA MET A 5 17.22 -4.77 90.64
C MET A 5 17.07 -5.24 89.24
N PHE A 6 16.97 -6.55 89.03
CA PHE A 6 16.57 -7.23 87.80
C PHE A 6 15.14 -6.84 87.50
N ARG A 7 14.90 -6.47 86.22
CA ARG A 7 13.56 -6.45 85.63
C ARG A 7 13.53 -7.35 84.42
N THR A 8 12.76 -8.38 84.52
CA THR A 8 12.39 -9.33 83.48
C THR A 8 11.55 -8.61 82.45
N LEU A 9 12.03 -8.60 81.20
CA LEU A 9 11.22 -8.18 80.05
C LEU A 9 10.57 -9.40 79.44
N CYS A 10 9.23 -9.46 79.45
CA CYS A 10 8.43 -10.34 78.60
C CYS A 10 8.50 -9.87 77.15
N ALA A 11 9.03 -10.70 76.29
CA ALA A 11 8.96 -10.47 74.88
C ALA A 11 7.61 -10.94 74.33
N THR A 12 6.75 -10.02 73.96
CA THR A 12 5.55 -10.27 73.18
C THR A 12 5.93 -10.33 71.69
N ALA A 13 5.88 -11.50 71.13
CA ALA A 13 6.08 -11.69 69.64
C ALA A 13 4.82 -11.19 68.94
N LEU A 14 4.93 -10.06 68.23
CA LEU A 14 3.95 -9.64 67.21
C LEU A 14 4.19 -10.46 65.92
N ILE A 15 3.26 -11.36 65.62
CA ILE A 15 3.17 -12.03 64.32
C ILE A 15 2.57 -10.99 63.37
N ALA A 16 3.40 -10.36 62.56
CA ALA A 16 2.96 -9.55 61.41
C ALA A 16 2.51 -10.50 60.34
N GLY A 17 1.20 -10.63 60.13
CA GLY A 17 0.62 -11.32 58.98
C GLY A 17 0.98 -10.57 57.71
N VAL A 18 1.86 -11.15 56.90
CA VAL A 18 2.10 -10.69 55.56
C VAL A 18 0.88 -11.10 54.72
N ALA A 19 -0.04 -10.16 54.50
CA ALA A 19 -1.06 -10.31 53.49
C ALA A 19 -0.36 -10.37 52.12
N GLY A 20 -0.17 -11.56 51.59
CA GLY A 20 0.28 -11.77 50.23
C GLY A 20 -0.79 -11.25 49.25
N GLY A 21 -0.70 -9.99 48.90
CA GLY A 21 -1.42 -9.47 47.76
C GLY A 21 -0.95 -10.25 46.51
N ALA A 22 -1.83 -11.08 45.97
CA ALA A 22 -1.61 -11.66 44.69
C ALA A 22 -1.44 -10.50 43.71
N LEU A 23 -0.21 -10.25 43.26
CA LEU A 23 0.06 -9.41 42.09
C LEU A 23 -0.70 -10.07 40.97
N ALA A 24 -1.84 -9.49 40.59
CA ALA A 24 -2.50 -9.85 39.34
C ALA A 24 -1.45 -9.72 38.25
N GLN A 25 -1.03 -10.85 37.67
CA GLN A 25 -0.22 -10.85 36.46
C GLN A 25 -1.03 -10.06 35.44
N GLN A 26 -0.60 -8.83 35.16
CA GLN A 26 -1.11 -8.10 34.01
C GLN A 26 -0.87 -9.01 32.80
N LYS A 27 -1.94 -9.34 32.07
CA LYS A 27 -1.81 -9.95 30.77
C LYS A 27 -0.78 -9.15 30.00
N PRO A 28 0.21 -9.80 29.36
CA PRO A 28 1.13 -9.07 28.48
C PRO A 28 0.30 -8.22 27.53
N GLU A 29 0.62 -6.95 27.45
CA GLU A 29 -0.01 -6.04 26.49
C GLU A 29 0.16 -6.64 25.10
N GLU A 30 -0.93 -6.85 24.38
CA GLU A 30 -0.90 -7.53 23.09
C GLU A 30 -0.10 -6.66 22.12
N GLU A 31 0.98 -7.22 21.56
CA GLU A 31 1.87 -6.50 20.65
C GLU A 31 1.05 -5.97 19.48
N PRO A 32 1.15 -4.67 19.13
CA PRO A 32 0.43 -4.11 17.98
C PRO A 32 0.69 -4.92 16.71
N GLY A 33 -0.31 -5.05 15.83
CA GLY A 33 -0.20 -5.85 14.61
C GLY A 33 1.02 -5.51 13.75
N TRP A 34 1.36 -4.21 13.66
CA TRP A 34 2.53 -3.73 12.92
C TRP A 34 3.88 -4.14 13.53
N ALA A 35 3.91 -4.46 14.81
CA ALA A 35 5.12 -4.84 15.53
C ALA A 35 5.32 -6.36 15.59
N LYS A 36 4.30 -7.18 15.27
CA LYS A 36 4.39 -8.64 15.26
C LYS A 36 5.48 -9.10 14.28
N GLY A 37 6.37 -9.97 14.76
CA GLY A 37 7.55 -10.45 14.02
C GLY A 37 8.71 -9.45 13.94
N ARG A 38 8.65 -8.34 14.67
CA ARG A 38 9.77 -7.40 14.78
C ARG A 38 10.87 -8.00 15.64
N PRO A 39 12.14 -8.00 15.19
CA PRO A 39 13.25 -8.44 16.02
C PRO A 39 13.33 -7.61 17.31
N LYS A 40 13.39 -8.28 18.46
CA LYS A 40 13.46 -7.64 19.79
C LYS A 40 14.89 -7.24 20.19
N THR A 41 15.69 -6.80 19.22
CA THR A 41 17.08 -6.39 19.48
C THR A 41 17.25 -4.93 19.13
N ASP A 42 18.09 -4.21 19.90
CA ASP A 42 18.45 -2.81 19.63
C ASP A 42 18.98 -2.61 18.20
N GLN A 43 19.63 -3.61 17.65
CA GLN A 43 20.13 -3.58 16.28
C GLN A 43 18.98 -3.53 15.26
N ALA A 44 17.96 -4.33 15.44
CA ALA A 44 16.79 -4.32 14.57
C ALA A 44 15.95 -3.05 14.72
N MET A 45 15.87 -2.50 15.92
CA MET A 45 15.18 -1.21 16.15
C MET A 45 15.87 -0.03 15.48
N ARG A 46 17.17 -0.14 15.17
CA ARG A 46 17.95 0.88 14.46
C ARG A 46 17.84 0.76 12.93
N MET A 47 17.32 -0.34 12.42
CA MET A 47 17.31 -0.63 10.97
C MET A 47 16.41 0.30 10.16
N ALA A 48 15.43 0.97 10.77
CA ALA A 48 14.52 1.81 9.98
C ALA A 48 13.97 2.99 10.78
N PRO A 49 14.48 4.19 10.56
CA PRO A 49 13.73 5.37 10.95
C PRO A 49 12.39 5.38 10.18
N VAL A 50 11.29 5.49 10.92
CA VAL A 50 9.96 5.68 10.33
C VAL A 50 10.01 6.93 9.45
N PRO A 51 9.59 6.86 8.18
CA PRO A 51 9.53 8.04 7.32
C PRO A 51 8.71 9.14 7.99
N ALA A 52 9.14 10.39 7.84
CA ALA A 52 8.33 11.53 8.27
C ALA A 52 6.96 11.51 7.59
N PHE A 53 5.95 12.06 8.25
CA PHE A 53 4.65 12.24 7.62
C PHE A 53 4.79 13.07 6.35
N PRO A 54 4.07 12.73 5.27
CA PRO A 54 4.12 13.48 4.03
C PRO A 54 3.63 14.92 4.25
N ILE A 55 4.45 15.88 3.85
CA ILE A 55 4.11 17.31 3.80
C ILE A 55 4.40 17.77 2.39
N PRO A 56 3.48 18.46 1.70
CA PRO A 56 3.72 18.92 0.35
C PRO A 56 4.99 19.77 0.24
N THR A 57 5.87 19.37 -0.67
CA THR A 57 7.09 20.11 -0.99
C THR A 57 6.75 21.35 -1.81
N ALA A 58 7.41 22.48 -1.54
CA ALA A 58 7.25 23.69 -2.33
C ALA A 58 7.60 23.43 -3.80
N VAL A 59 6.85 24.02 -4.72
CA VAL A 59 6.94 23.77 -6.18
C VAL A 59 8.35 23.91 -6.72
N ASP A 60 9.07 24.93 -6.30
CA ASP A 60 10.44 25.24 -6.70
C ASP A 60 11.48 24.26 -6.13
N GLN A 61 11.10 23.49 -5.12
CA GLN A 61 11.93 22.47 -4.46
C GLN A 61 11.63 21.04 -4.92
N LEU A 62 10.60 20.85 -5.77
CA LEU A 62 10.26 19.53 -6.28
C LEU A 62 11.43 18.89 -7.05
N PRO A 63 11.67 17.58 -6.91
CA PRO A 63 12.88 16.91 -7.39
C PRO A 63 12.87 16.63 -8.91
N THR A 64 12.07 17.31 -9.73
CA THR A 64 11.91 17.05 -11.17
C THR A 64 13.23 17.03 -11.94
N LYS A 65 14.21 17.89 -11.57
CA LYS A 65 15.53 17.94 -12.20
C LYS A 65 16.47 16.80 -11.79
N LYS A 66 16.11 16.06 -10.72
CA LYS A 66 16.90 14.92 -10.22
C LYS A 66 16.45 13.59 -10.80
N PHE A 67 15.25 13.56 -11.36
CA PHE A 67 14.72 12.35 -11.97
C PHE A 67 15.50 11.97 -13.25
N LYS A 68 15.75 10.67 -13.36
CA LYS A 68 16.42 10.06 -14.52
C LYS A 68 15.47 9.09 -15.18
N LEU A 69 15.28 9.26 -16.48
CA LEU A 69 14.43 8.43 -17.34
C LEU A 69 15.22 7.92 -18.55
N PRO A 70 14.72 6.89 -19.24
CA PRO A 70 15.31 6.48 -20.52
C PRO A 70 15.31 7.62 -21.56
N PRO A 71 16.23 7.58 -22.55
CA PRO A 71 16.32 8.60 -23.59
C PRO A 71 14.99 8.85 -24.30
N GLY A 72 14.69 10.12 -24.59
CA GLY A 72 13.48 10.56 -25.25
C GLY A 72 12.29 10.82 -24.33
N PHE A 73 12.33 10.33 -23.09
CA PHE A 73 11.33 10.67 -22.08
C PHE A 73 11.62 11.99 -21.36
N LYS A 74 10.56 12.68 -21.00
CA LYS A 74 10.59 13.91 -20.20
C LYS A 74 9.65 13.74 -19.01
N VAL A 75 9.99 14.44 -17.92
CA VAL A 75 9.15 14.52 -16.72
C VAL A 75 8.97 15.98 -16.35
N GLU A 76 7.75 16.34 -15.99
CA GLU A 76 7.38 17.67 -15.50
C GLU A 76 6.44 17.56 -14.31
N THR A 77 6.40 18.59 -13.48
CA THR A 77 5.35 18.71 -12.45
C THR A 77 4.02 18.98 -13.14
N TRP A 78 3.05 18.09 -12.97
CA TRP A 78 1.70 18.26 -13.48
C TRP A 78 0.79 18.95 -12.47
N ALA A 79 0.90 18.60 -11.19
CA ALA A 79 0.23 19.26 -10.07
C ALA A 79 1.07 19.14 -8.80
N SER A 80 0.82 19.99 -7.81
CA SER A 80 1.54 20.01 -6.53
C SER A 80 0.69 20.61 -5.42
N GLY A 81 1.18 20.57 -4.17
CA GLY A 81 0.45 21.04 -3.00
C GLY A 81 -0.66 20.07 -2.55
N LEU A 82 -0.58 18.81 -2.97
CA LEU A 82 -1.58 17.77 -2.70
C LEU A 82 -1.15 16.93 -1.52
N LEU A 83 -1.65 17.22 -0.34
CA LEU A 83 -1.31 16.45 0.86
C LEU A 83 -1.63 14.97 0.66
N ASP A 84 -0.61 14.10 0.78
CA ASP A 84 -0.74 12.65 0.76
C ASP A 84 -1.38 12.07 -0.53
N ALA A 85 -1.02 12.63 -1.71
CA ALA A 85 -1.59 12.28 -3.01
C ALA A 85 -1.27 10.83 -3.39
N ARG A 86 -2.31 9.96 -3.47
CA ARG A 86 -2.17 8.52 -3.70
C ARG A 86 -2.83 8.05 -4.98
N GLY A 87 -4.08 7.59 -4.93
CA GLY A 87 -4.77 7.01 -6.06
C GLY A 87 -5.15 8.06 -7.11
N LEU A 88 -5.02 7.71 -8.39
CA LEU A 88 -5.32 8.57 -9.54
C LEU A 88 -6.38 7.93 -10.43
N ARG A 89 -7.47 8.65 -10.74
CA ARG A 89 -8.47 8.22 -11.73
C ARG A 89 -8.94 9.40 -12.55
N GLN A 90 -9.22 9.15 -13.83
CA GLN A 90 -9.77 10.18 -14.73
C GLN A 90 -11.21 9.86 -15.08
N SER A 91 -12.05 10.89 -15.07
CA SER A 91 -13.43 10.81 -15.50
C SER A 91 -13.59 10.86 -17.03
N ASP A 92 -14.80 10.59 -17.50
CA ASP A 92 -15.14 10.72 -18.93
C ASP A 92 -15.00 12.16 -19.42
N LYS A 93 -15.31 13.15 -18.57
CA LYS A 93 -15.16 14.61 -18.87
C LYS A 93 -13.73 15.11 -18.72
N GLY A 94 -12.82 14.28 -18.20
CA GLY A 94 -11.41 14.62 -18.09
C GLY A 94 -10.96 15.05 -16.71
N THR A 95 -11.84 15.22 -15.74
CA THR A 95 -11.47 15.51 -14.35
C THR A 95 -10.57 14.42 -13.80
N VAL A 96 -9.45 14.80 -13.20
CA VAL A 96 -8.55 13.85 -12.52
C VAL A 96 -8.85 13.87 -11.02
N PHE A 97 -9.31 12.75 -10.50
CA PHE A 97 -9.53 12.54 -9.07
C PHE A 97 -8.28 11.99 -8.42
N VAL A 98 -7.94 12.53 -7.25
CA VAL A 98 -6.78 12.15 -6.46
C VAL A 98 -7.24 11.80 -5.06
N SER A 99 -7.10 10.53 -4.67
CA SER A 99 -7.36 10.07 -3.31
C SER A 99 -6.14 10.23 -2.43
N THR A 100 -6.36 10.21 -1.12
CA THR A 100 -5.30 10.35 -0.12
C THR A 100 -5.37 9.22 0.89
N LEU A 101 -4.34 9.06 1.71
CA LEU A 101 -4.33 8.09 2.80
C LEU A 101 -4.79 8.78 4.12
N PHE A 102 -4.27 8.35 5.25
CA PHE A 102 -4.72 8.78 6.58
C PHE A 102 -4.32 10.21 6.97
N VAL A 103 -3.31 10.79 6.33
CA VAL A 103 -2.90 12.18 6.60
C VAL A 103 -3.79 13.17 5.83
N GLY A 104 -4.09 12.86 4.57
CA GLY A 104 -4.93 13.69 3.71
C GLY A 104 -6.41 13.60 4.04
N ASN A 105 -6.93 12.40 4.23
CA ASN A 105 -8.34 12.10 4.54
C ASN A 105 -9.34 12.78 3.59
N LYS A 106 -9.00 12.93 2.31
CA LYS A 106 -9.80 13.66 1.32
C LYS A 106 -9.64 13.13 -0.10
N VAL A 107 -10.50 13.61 -0.98
CA VAL A 107 -10.36 13.44 -2.42
C VAL A 107 -10.31 14.80 -3.09
N TYR A 108 -9.29 14.99 -3.94
CA TYR A 108 -9.17 16.16 -4.78
C TYR A 108 -9.71 15.90 -6.18
N ALA A 109 -10.16 16.96 -6.84
CA ALA A 109 -10.45 17.01 -8.27
C ALA A 109 -9.60 18.09 -8.94
N LEU A 110 -8.99 17.75 -10.08
CA LEU A 110 -8.17 18.65 -10.88
C LEU A 110 -8.65 18.63 -12.34
N PRO A 111 -8.47 19.73 -13.09
CA PRO A 111 -8.68 19.73 -14.53
C PRO A 111 -7.72 18.77 -15.26
N ALA A 112 -8.09 18.31 -16.46
CA ALA A 112 -7.30 17.37 -17.25
C ALA A 112 -5.89 17.85 -17.62
N ASP A 113 -5.67 19.16 -17.66
CA ASP A 113 -4.37 19.77 -17.94
C ASP A 113 -3.50 19.99 -16.69
N GLY A 114 -4.04 19.71 -15.51
CA GLY A 114 -3.37 19.92 -14.22
C GLY A 114 -3.22 21.37 -13.81
N LYS A 115 -3.75 22.30 -14.58
CA LYS A 115 -3.62 23.73 -14.30
C LYS A 115 -4.71 24.21 -13.34
N GLY A 116 -4.32 25.07 -12.42
CA GLY A 116 -5.20 25.63 -11.41
C GLY A 116 -5.07 24.94 -10.05
N GLN A 117 -5.89 25.38 -9.11
CA GLN A 117 -5.90 24.80 -7.76
C GLN A 117 -6.68 23.50 -7.74
N ALA A 118 -6.13 22.50 -7.05
CA ALA A 118 -6.86 21.30 -6.74
C ALA A 118 -8.07 21.62 -5.84
N LYS A 119 -9.23 21.17 -6.24
CA LYS A 119 -10.46 21.32 -5.45
C LYS A 119 -10.62 20.12 -4.53
N THR A 120 -10.75 20.33 -3.23
CA THR A 120 -11.20 19.29 -2.31
C THR A 120 -12.70 19.07 -2.53
N ILE A 121 -13.09 17.88 -2.98
CA ILE A 121 -14.49 17.54 -3.26
C ILE A 121 -15.10 16.66 -2.18
N ILE A 122 -14.28 15.84 -1.51
CA ILE A 122 -14.67 15.02 -0.36
C ILE A 122 -13.62 15.28 0.72
N ASP A 123 -14.05 15.61 1.93
CA ASP A 123 -13.17 15.92 3.05
C ASP A 123 -13.55 15.12 4.31
N GLN A 124 -12.66 15.12 5.30
CA GLN A 124 -12.84 14.45 6.60
C GLN A 124 -13.30 12.98 6.47
N THR A 125 -12.85 12.32 5.41
CA THR A 125 -13.17 10.92 5.16
C THR A 125 -11.95 10.06 5.49
N PRO A 126 -11.91 9.43 6.68
CA PRO A 126 -10.76 8.65 7.11
C PRO A 126 -10.42 7.54 6.11
N PHE A 127 -9.14 7.44 5.76
CA PHE A 127 -8.64 6.43 4.82
C PHE A 127 -9.36 6.45 3.47
N ALA A 128 -9.59 7.62 2.89
CA ALA A 128 -10.17 7.79 1.56
C ALA A 128 -9.20 7.32 0.46
N THR A 129 -8.83 6.04 0.45
CA THR A 129 -7.65 5.53 -0.22
C THR A 129 -7.90 4.95 -1.60
N GLY A 130 -8.87 4.06 -1.71
CA GLY A 130 -9.18 3.40 -2.98
C GLY A 130 -10.19 4.20 -3.77
N ILE A 131 -9.87 4.55 -5.01
CA ILE A 131 -10.82 5.18 -5.93
C ILE A 131 -10.91 4.41 -7.25
N ALA A 132 -12.12 4.36 -7.80
CA ALA A 132 -12.39 3.92 -9.16
C ALA A 132 -13.45 4.84 -9.79
N TYR A 133 -13.39 5.00 -11.10
CA TYR A 133 -14.40 5.77 -11.84
C TYR A 133 -15.04 4.88 -12.90
N HIS A 134 -16.36 4.96 -13.02
CA HIS A 134 -17.10 4.19 -14.01
C HIS A 134 -18.42 4.87 -14.35
N LYS A 135 -18.66 5.15 -15.63
CA LYS A 135 -19.94 5.66 -16.17
C LYS A 135 -20.51 6.84 -15.35
N GLY A 136 -19.72 7.87 -15.11
CA GLY A 136 -20.15 9.08 -14.40
C GLY A 136 -20.09 8.98 -12.87
N SER A 137 -19.81 7.81 -12.32
CA SER A 137 -19.77 7.59 -10.86
C SER A 137 -18.35 7.41 -10.34
N LEU A 138 -18.06 8.03 -9.19
CA LEU A 138 -16.85 7.84 -8.42
C LEU A 138 -17.12 6.85 -7.28
N TYR A 139 -16.37 5.76 -7.26
CA TYR A 139 -16.37 4.76 -6.19
C TYR A 139 -15.22 5.08 -5.24
N LEU A 140 -15.49 5.08 -3.96
CA LEU A 140 -14.52 5.39 -2.91
C LEU A 140 -14.52 4.29 -1.85
N ALA A 141 -13.35 3.76 -1.54
CA ALA A 141 -13.16 2.87 -0.40
C ALA A 141 -12.48 3.62 0.74
N THR A 142 -13.03 3.43 1.92
CA THR A 142 -12.41 3.76 3.21
C THR A 142 -11.95 2.48 3.89
N ASN A 143 -11.42 2.56 5.12
CA ASN A 143 -11.06 1.35 5.87
C ASN A 143 -12.29 0.51 6.29
N THR A 144 -13.50 1.07 6.34
CA THR A 144 -14.71 0.38 6.83
C THR A 144 -15.78 0.15 5.78
N LYS A 145 -15.78 0.91 4.68
CA LYS A 145 -16.88 0.85 3.71
C LYS A 145 -16.44 1.20 2.29
N ILE A 146 -17.24 0.77 1.33
CA ILE A 146 -17.17 1.20 -0.08
C ILE A 146 -18.45 1.95 -0.39
N VAL A 147 -18.31 3.14 -0.96
CA VAL A 147 -19.41 4.04 -1.32
C VAL A 147 -19.30 4.49 -2.77
N ARG A 148 -20.41 4.98 -3.34
CA ARG A 148 -20.50 5.51 -4.69
C ARG A 148 -21.12 6.90 -4.70
N TYR A 149 -20.49 7.83 -5.40
CA TYR A 149 -20.97 9.16 -5.71
C TYR A 149 -21.41 9.21 -7.17
N ASP A 150 -22.69 9.40 -7.44
CA ASP A 150 -23.25 9.40 -8.80
C ASP A 150 -23.20 10.80 -9.43
N ASN A 151 -22.92 10.84 -10.76
CA ASN A 151 -22.80 12.06 -11.56
C ASN A 151 -21.76 13.04 -10.97
N ILE A 152 -20.60 12.51 -10.57
CA ILE A 152 -19.61 13.24 -9.79
C ILE A 152 -19.06 14.48 -10.52
N ASP A 153 -18.85 14.39 -11.85
CA ASP A 153 -18.34 15.53 -12.64
C ASP A 153 -19.26 16.75 -12.63
N ASP A 154 -20.57 16.55 -12.43
CA ASP A 154 -21.56 17.63 -12.39
C ASP A 154 -21.78 18.14 -10.96
N LYS A 155 -21.13 17.53 -9.97
CA LYS A 155 -21.33 17.79 -8.55
C LYS A 155 -20.03 18.07 -7.80
N LEU A 156 -19.00 18.58 -8.47
CA LEU A 156 -17.70 18.83 -7.83
C LEU A 156 -17.79 19.85 -6.69
N ASP A 157 -18.79 20.75 -6.67
CA ASP A 157 -19.02 21.70 -5.58
C ASP A 157 -19.71 21.06 -4.38
N ASN A 158 -20.57 20.08 -4.63
CA ASN A 158 -21.32 19.37 -3.61
C ASN A 158 -21.64 17.95 -4.11
N PRO A 159 -20.76 16.97 -3.87
CA PRO A 159 -20.98 15.59 -4.26
C PRO A 159 -22.24 14.93 -3.66
N GLY A 160 -22.78 15.52 -2.60
CA GLY A 160 -23.93 15.01 -1.88
C GLY A 160 -23.62 13.77 -1.04
N THR A 161 -24.70 13.11 -0.58
CA THR A 161 -24.58 11.87 0.20
C THR A 161 -24.31 10.69 -0.72
N PRO A 162 -23.26 9.89 -0.49
CA PRO A 162 -22.97 8.74 -1.32
C PRO A 162 -23.93 7.55 -1.03
N THR A 163 -24.10 6.72 -2.04
CA THR A 163 -24.70 5.39 -1.86
C THR A 163 -23.70 4.46 -1.20
N VAL A 164 -24.07 3.85 -0.07
CA VAL A 164 -23.25 2.81 0.57
C VAL A 164 -23.47 1.51 -0.18
N LEU A 165 -22.38 0.94 -0.73
CA LEU A 165 -22.41 -0.33 -1.44
C LEU A 165 -22.06 -1.49 -0.51
N TYR A 166 -21.08 -1.29 0.37
CA TYR A 166 -20.63 -2.29 1.31
C TYR A 166 -20.07 -1.60 2.57
N ASP A 167 -20.51 -2.00 3.76
CA ASP A 167 -20.18 -1.37 5.05
C ASP A 167 -19.54 -2.33 6.07
N LYS A 168 -19.13 -3.52 5.60
CA LYS A 168 -18.55 -4.57 6.44
C LYS A 168 -17.06 -4.78 6.19
N LEU A 169 -16.35 -3.80 5.63
CA LEU A 169 -14.91 -3.87 5.56
C LEU A 169 -14.33 -3.88 6.98
N PRO A 170 -13.36 -4.74 7.26
CA PRO A 170 -12.71 -4.75 8.56
C PRO A 170 -12.00 -3.41 8.75
N GLY A 171 -12.31 -2.73 9.83
CA GLY A 171 -11.61 -1.52 10.25
C GLY A 171 -10.15 -1.80 10.58
N GLY A 172 -9.50 -0.88 11.26
CA GLY A 172 -8.11 -0.97 11.65
C GLY A 172 -7.20 -0.12 10.77
N THR A 173 -5.95 -0.05 11.17
CA THR A 173 -4.94 0.80 10.52
C THR A 173 -3.93 0.00 9.71
N ASP A 174 -3.72 -1.27 10.05
CA ASP A 174 -2.77 -2.13 9.36
C ASP A 174 -3.29 -2.49 7.97
N HIS A 175 -2.47 -2.30 6.95
CA HIS A 175 -2.77 -2.62 5.55
C HIS A 175 -4.18 -2.17 5.12
N SER A 176 -4.59 -0.99 5.60
CA SER A 176 -5.96 -0.49 5.45
C SER A 176 -6.27 0.12 4.08
N TRP A 177 -5.29 0.24 3.21
CA TRP A 177 -5.49 0.74 1.86
C TRP A 177 -6.28 -0.24 1.01
N LYS A 178 -7.51 0.14 0.63
CA LYS A 178 -8.44 -0.66 -0.17
C LYS A 178 -8.37 -0.21 -1.63
N PHE A 179 -7.32 -0.60 -2.36
CA PHE A 179 -7.20 -0.26 -3.79
C PHE A 179 -8.40 -0.75 -4.58
N LEU A 180 -8.93 0.06 -5.50
CA LEU A 180 -10.12 -0.25 -6.30
C LEU A 180 -9.82 -0.27 -7.80
N ARG A 181 -10.41 -1.23 -8.51
CA ARG A 181 -10.54 -1.25 -9.97
C ARG A 181 -11.91 -1.79 -10.35
N ILE A 182 -12.42 -1.31 -11.49
CA ILE A 182 -13.64 -1.84 -12.09
C ILE A 182 -13.29 -2.47 -13.43
N ARG A 183 -13.81 -3.69 -13.65
CA ARG A 183 -13.72 -4.40 -14.91
C ARG A 183 -14.92 -5.31 -15.08
N ASP A 184 -15.50 -5.34 -16.30
CA ASP A 184 -16.61 -6.21 -16.67
C ASP A 184 -17.76 -6.12 -15.65
N GLU A 185 -18.17 -4.86 -15.30
CA GLU A 185 -19.22 -4.52 -14.33
C GLU A 185 -19.00 -5.15 -12.93
N LYS A 186 -17.74 -5.47 -12.58
CA LYS A 186 -17.35 -5.92 -11.24
C LYS A 186 -16.37 -4.94 -10.61
N LEU A 187 -16.57 -4.67 -9.33
CA LEU A 187 -15.65 -3.90 -8.51
C LEU A 187 -14.69 -4.85 -7.80
N TYR A 188 -13.40 -4.68 -8.05
CA TYR A 188 -12.32 -5.43 -7.40
C TYR A 188 -11.71 -4.58 -6.29
N PHE A 189 -11.38 -5.22 -5.16
CA PHE A 189 -10.73 -4.57 -4.02
C PHE A 189 -9.89 -5.56 -3.22
N ALA A 190 -8.93 -5.04 -2.44
CA ALA A 190 -8.09 -5.86 -1.58
C ALA A 190 -8.40 -5.60 -0.10
N ILE A 191 -8.26 -6.63 0.70
CA ILE A 191 -8.22 -6.56 2.16
C ILE A 191 -6.89 -7.15 2.60
N GLY A 192 -5.93 -6.28 2.98
CA GLY A 192 -4.61 -6.70 3.44
C GLY A 192 -4.67 -7.39 4.80
N ALA A 193 -3.60 -8.10 5.17
CA ALA A 193 -3.48 -8.80 6.45
C ALA A 193 -3.63 -7.83 7.64
N PRO A 194 -4.25 -8.24 8.76
CA PRO A 194 -4.45 -7.38 9.93
C PRO A 194 -3.20 -7.24 10.80
N CYS A 195 -2.05 -7.66 10.32
CA CYS A 195 -0.80 -7.73 11.08
C CYS A 195 0.41 -7.85 10.14
N ASN A 196 1.62 -7.74 10.69
CA ASN A 196 2.84 -8.06 9.93
C ASN A 196 2.85 -9.54 9.52
N ILE A 197 2.65 -10.45 10.48
CA ILE A 197 2.53 -11.89 10.28
C ILE A 197 1.56 -12.48 11.30
N CYS A 198 0.55 -13.19 10.84
CA CYS A 198 -0.46 -13.90 11.65
C CYS A 198 -1.33 -14.77 10.75
N ASP A 199 -2.17 -15.63 11.34
CA ASP A 199 -3.28 -16.24 10.62
C ASP A 199 -4.24 -15.12 10.15
N PRO A 200 -4.43 -14.94 8.84
CA PRO A 200 -5.20 -13.82 8.33
C PRO A 200 -6.73 -14.03 8.38
N GLY A 201 -7.24 -15.21 8.58
CA GLY A 201 -8.68 -15.50 8.50
C GLY A 201 -9.28 -15.02 7.15
N ASP A 202 -10.19 -14.06 7.21
CA ASP A 202 -10.82 -13.46 6.01
C ASP A 202 -10.04 -12.29 5.40
N TYR A 203 -8.90 -11.95 5.93
CA TYR A 203 -7.98 -10.96 5.37
C TYR A 203 -7.02 -11.57 4.35
N ALA A 204 -6.06 -10.80 3.90
CA ALA A 204 -5.01 -11.20 2.96
C ALA A 204 -5.56 -11.80 1.66
N LYS A 205 -6.55 -11.08 1.06
CA LYS A 205 -7.27 -11.54 -0.13
C LYS A 205 -7.56 -10.37 -1.08
N ILE A 206 -7.70 -10.70 -2.35
CA ILE A 206 -8.35 -9.84 -3.35
C ILE A 206 -9.76 -10.37 -3.55
N TYR A 207 -10.73 -9.47 -3.50
CA TYR A 207 -12.14 -9.73 -3.69
C TYR A 207 -12.67 -9.03 -4.94
N ARG A 208 -13.81 -9.51 -5.46
CA ARG A 208 -14.65 -8.78 -6.39
C ARG A 208 -16.11 -8.88 -5.97
N MET A 209 -16.91 -7.89 -6.36
CA MET A 209 -18.36 -7.87 -6.16
C MET A 209 -19.06 -7.15 -7.31
N ASN A 210 -20.37 -7.24 -7.38
CA ASN A 210 -21.17 -6.43 -8.29
C ASN A 210 -21.07 -4.93 -7.93
N LEU A 211 -21.38 -4.05 -8.88
CA LEU A 211 -21.36 -2.59 -8.65
C LEU A 211 -22.45 -2.10 -7.69
N ASP A 212 -23.39 -2.96 -7.33
CA ASP A 212 -24.42 -2.71 -6.30
C ASP A 212 -24.01 -3.22 -4.90
N GLY A 213 -22.81 -3.80 -4.76
CA GLY A 213 -22.30 -4.33 -3.50
C GLY A 213 -22.66 -5.78 -3.20
N THR A 214 -23.40 -6.45 -4.08
CA THR A 214 -23.78 -7.87 -3.92
C THR A 214 -22.78 -8.83 -4.55
N GLY A 215 -22.91 -10.14 -4.30
CA GLY A 215 -22.17 -11.19 -5.00
C GLY A 215 -20.67 -11.14 -4.77
N MET A 216 -20.23 -10.96 -3.52
CA MET A 216 -18.81 -10.95 -3.16
C MET A 216 -18.15 -12.32 -3.37
N GLU A 217 -17.01 -12.33 -4.03
CA GLU A 217 -16.23 -13.51 -4.36
C GLU A 217 -14.75 -13.28 -4.07
N THR A 218 -14.03 -14.31 -3.59
CA THR A 218 -12.58 -14.29 -3.48
C THR A 218 -11.94 -14.55 -4.85
N VAL A 219 -11.02 -13.67 -5.26
CA VAL A 219 -10.25 -13.78 -6.52
C VAL A 219 -8.89 -14.39 -6.27
N ALA A 220 -8.21 -13.98 -5.19
CA ALA A 220 -6.90 -14.47 -4.80
C ALA A 220 -6.79 -14.50 -3.27
N ALA A 221 -6.14 -15.52 -2.72
CA ALA A 221 -5.90 -15.68 -1.30
C ALA A 221 -4.39 -15.72 -1.00
N GLY A 222 -4.01 -15.51 0.27
CA GLY A 222 -2.60 -15.48 0.65
C GLY A 222 -1.84 -14.28 0.09
N VAL A 223 -2.52 -13.16 -0.08
CA VAL A 223 -2.01 -11.88 -0.57
C VAL A 223 -1.87 -10.94 0.62
N ARG A 224 -0.65 -10.76 1.14
CA ARG A 224 -0.44 -10.05 2.40
C ARG A 224 -0.92 -8.60 2.37
N ASN A 225 -0.47 -7.83 1.39
CA ASN A 225 -0.83 -6.41 1.27
C ASN A 225 -0.65 -5.92 -0.16
N THR A 226 -1.64 -6.16 -1.01
CA THR A 226 -1.66 -5.52 -2.32
C THR A 226 -2.35 -4.16 -2.26
N VAL A 227 -1.70 -3.18 -2.82
CA VAL A 227 -2.20 -1.81 -2.96
C VAL A 227 -2.10 -1.32 -4.41
N GLY A 228 -1.96 -2.26 -5.34
CA GLY A 228 -1.94 -1.99 -6.77
C GLY A 228 -2.21 -3.24 -7.59
N PHE A 229 -3.24 -3.17 -8.44
CA PHE A 229 -3.53 -4.21 -9.41
C PHE A 229 -4.18 -3.63 -10.67
N ASP A 230 -3.97 -4.33 -11.78
CA ASP A 230 -4.57 -3.95 -13.06
C ASP A 230 -4.73 -5.19 -13.94
N PHE A 231 -5.43 -5.04 -15.03
CA PHE A 231 -5.77 -6.12 -15.95
C PHE A 231 -4.96 -6.04 -17.24
N ASN A 232 -4.32 -7.14 -17.59
CA ASN A 232 -3.61 -7.23 -18.85
C ASN A 232 -4.56 -6.96 -20.02
N PRO A 233 -4.30 -5.92 -20.84
CA PRO A 233 -5.20 -5.54 -21.92
C PRO A 233 -5.31 -6.58 -23.03
N LYS A 234 -4.38 -7.54 -23.11
CA LYS A 234 -4.37 -8.57 -24.16
C LYS A 234 -5.24 -9.78 -23.81
N ASN A 235 -5.26 -10.20 -22.55
CA ASN A 235 -5.92 -11.45 -22.14
C ASN A 235 -6.83 -11.33 -20.90
N GLY A 236 -6.88 -10.14 -20.29
CA GLY A 236 -7.75 -9.87 -19.16
C GLY A 236 -7.28 -10.42 -17.81
N GLN A 237 -6.12 -11.05 -17.72
CA GLN A 237 -5.61 -11.55 -16.44
C GLN A 237 -5.33 -10.43 -15.48
N LEU A 238 -5.72 -10.64 -14.20
CA LEU A 238 -5.42 -9.74 -13.11
C LEU A 238 -3.95 -9.91 -12.70
N TRP A 239 -3.21 -8.80 -12.72
CA TRP A 239 -1.85 -8.69 -12.19
C TRP A 239 -1.88 -7.77 -10.97
N PHE A 240 -1.05 -8.07 -9.95
CA PHE A 240 -1.02 -7.28 -8.73
C PHE A 240 0.37 -7.28 -8.08
N THR A 241 0.66 -6.21 -7.35
CA THR A 241 1.83 -6.13 -6.46
C THR A 241 1.46 -6.69 -5.09
N ASP A 242 2.40 -7.30 -4.37
CA ASP A 242 2.20 -7.70 -2.98
C ASP A 242 3.42 -7.35 -2.14
N ASN A 243 3.19 -6.69 -1.01
CA ASN A 243 4.24 -6.33 -0.07
C ASN A 243 4.52 -7.48 0.89
N GLY A 244 5.75 -7.98 0.91
CA GLY A 244 6.22 -9.01 1.81
C GLY A 244 6.20 -8.59 3.28
N ARG A 245 6.35 -9.59 4.19
CA ARG A 245 6.41 -9.29 5.64
C ARG A 245 7.65 -8.47 6.00
N ASP A 246 7.52 -7.68 7.05
CA ASP A 246 8.63 -6.93 7.61
C ASP A 246 9.49 -7.80 8.54
N TRP A 247 10.73 -7.37 8.77
CA TRP A 247 11.60 -7.85 9.84
C TRP A 247 12.07 -9.32 9.73
N MET A 248 12.18 -9.87 8.52
CA MET A 248 12.93 -11.12 8.34
C MET A 248 14.44 -10.83 8.23
N SER A 249 14.83 -9.96 7.32
CA SER A 249 16.18 -9.40 7.23
C SER A 249 16.18 -8.14 6.35
N GLU A 250 17.35 -7.53 6.15
CA GLU A 250 17.54 -6.37 5.25
C GLU A 250 17.17 -6.69 3.80
N ASP A 251 17.43 -7.92 3.34
CA ASP A 251 17.36 -8.30 1.93
C ASP A 251 16.26 -9.33 1.61
N ILE A 252 15.48 -9.75 2.59
CA ILE A 252 14.33 -10.66 2.41
C ILE A 252 13.17 -10.33 3.34
N PRO A 253 11.92 -10.63 2.90
CA PRO A 253 11.55 -11.10 1.56
C PRO A 253 11.52 -9.96 0.54
N ASN A 254 11.62 -10.34 -0.73
CA ASN A 254 11.27 -9.42 -1.80
C ASN A 254 9.76 -9.21 -1.84
N ASP A 255 9.33 -8.02 -2.23
CA ASP A 255 7.97 -7.78 -2.70
C ASP A 255 7.75 -8.49 -4.04
N GLU A 256 6.50 -8.73 -4.38
CA GLU A 256 6.13 -9.61 -5.48
C GLU A 256 5.28 -8.90 -6.53
N LEU A 257 5.50 -9.27 -7.79
CA LEU A 257 4.56 -9.08 -8.87
C LEU A 257 3.89 -10.41 -9.17
N ASN A 258 2.59 -10.47 -9.05
CA ASN A 258 1.80 -11.69 -9.15
C ASN A 258 0.79 -11.63 -10.30
N VAL A 259 0.35 -12.79 -10.80
CA VAL A 259 -0.68 -12.92 -11.80
C VAL A 259 -1.68 -14.01 -11.46
N VAL A 260 -2.97 -13.69 -11.53
CA VAL A 260 -4.05 -14.67 -11.40
C VAL A 260 -4.24 -15.37 -12.74
N THR A 261 -3.99 -16.67 -12.77
CA THR A 261 -4.12 -17.52 -13.97
C THR A 261 -5.29 -18.50 -13.91
N GLY A 262 -5.93 -18.62 -12.75
CA GLY A 262 -7.09 -19.49 -12.54
C GLY A 262 -7.76 -19.26 -11.18
N PRO A 263 -8.89 -19.90 -10.93
CA PRO A 263 -9.59 -19.77 -9.65
C PRO A 263 -8.87 -20.48 -8.51
N GLY A 264 -9.11 -20.04 -7.27
CA GLY A 264 -8.66 -20.71 -6.06
C GLY A 264 -7.15 -20.63 -5.78
N GLN A 265 -6.41 -19.75 -6.45
CA GLN A 265 -4.98 -19.58 -6.23
C GLN A 265 -4.68 -18.94 -4.87
N HIS A 266 -3.63 -19.47 -4.22
CA HIS A 266 -3.08 -18.98 -2.97
C HIS A 266 -1.63 -18.54 -3.18
N PHE A 267 -1.29 -17.30 -2.81
CA PHE A 267 -0.02 -16.65 -3.13
C PHE A 267 1.02 -16.69 -1.99
N GLY A 268 0.76 -17.49 -0.94
CA GLY A 268 1.77 -17.90 0.03
C GLY A 268 1.55 -17.38 1.46
N TYR A 269 1.17 -16.12 1.65
CA TYR A 269 1.03 -15.54 3.00
C TYR A 269 -0.04 -16.28 3.84
N PRO A 270 0.21 -16.62 5.11
CA PRO A 270 1.37 -16.27 5.95
C PRO A 270 2.53 -17.28 5.87
N PHE A 271 2.42 -18.34 5.09
CA PHE A 271 3.30 -19.50 5.14
C PHE A 271 4.60 -19.34 4.36
N CYS A 272 4.52 -18.70 3.21
CA CYS A 272 5.60 -18.62 2.22
C CYS A 272 5.74 -17.21 1.67
N HIS A 273 6.99 -16.84 1.35
CA HIS A 273 7.35 -15.53 0.79
C HIS A 273 8.17 -15.71 -0.47
N GLN A 274 8.05 -14.78 -1.41
CA GLN A 274 8.74 -14.72 -2.71
C GLN A 274 8.81 -16.05 -3.48
N GLY A 275 7.83 -16.93 -3.22
CA GLY A 275 7.66 -18.20 -3.91
C GLY A 275 8.61 -19.33 -3.49
N ASN A 276 9.54 -19.13 -2.55
CA ASN A 276 10.52 -20.14 -2.14
C ASN A 276 11.03 -20.05 -0.70
N ILE A 277 10.63 -19.01 0.05
CA ILE A 277 11.08 -18.83 1.44
C ILE A 277 9.95 -19.21 2.39
N SER A 278 10.21 -20.19 3.25
CA SER A 278 9.31 -20.60 4.34
C SER A 278 9.34 -19.53 5.44
N ASP A 279 8.16 -19.14 5.92
CA ASP A 279 8.04 -18.25 7.08
C ASP A 279 8.56 -18.97 8.34
N PRO A 280 9.43 -18.34 9.15
CA PRO A 280 9.98 -18.98 10.34
C PRO A 280 8.96 -19.25 11.43
N GLU A 281 7.80 -18.60 11.42
CA GLU A 281 6.75 -18.73 12.44
C GLU A 281 5.57 -19.58 11.94
N PHE A 282 5.19 -19.46 10.64
CA PHE A 282 4.00 -20.07 10.06
C PHE A 282 4.31 -21.12 8.98
N GLY A 283 5.53 -21.16 8.46
CA GLY A 283 5.89 -21.99 7.30
C GLY A 283 6.24 -23.45 7.62
N TRP A 284 6.10 -23.91 8.86
CA TRP A 284 6.44 -25.28 9.26
C TRP A 284 5.64 -26.33 8.47
N GLY A 285 6.37 -27.26 7.84
CA GLY A 285 5.75 -28.32 7.04
C GLY A 285 5.18 -27.86 5.69
N LYS A 286 5.43 -26.63 5.26
CA LYS A 286 4.99 -26.09 3.96
C LYS A 286 6.06 -26.20 2.89
N ASP A 287 5.66 -26.65 1.71
CA ASP A 287 6.54 -26.71 0.53
C ASP A 287 6.44 -25.44 -0.29
N CYS A 288 7.17 -24.41 0.13
CA CYS A 288 7.17 -23.11 -0.56
C CYS A 288 7.77 -23.16 -1.97
N ALA A 289 8.67 -24.11 -2.24
CA ALA A 289 9.28 -24.27 -3.56
C ALA A 289 8.43 -25.15 -4.51
N GLY A 290 7.47 -25.90 -3.96
CA GLY A 290 6.58 -26.80 -4.69
C GLY A 290 5.41 -26.12 -5.38
N LYS A 291 4.28 -26.83 -5.41
CA LYS A 291 3.06 -26.44 -6.11
C LYS A 291 1.91 -26.02 -5.20
N GLU A 292 2.11 -26.07 -3.88
CA GLU A 292 1.06 -25.71 -2.91
C GLU A 292 0.65 -24.24 -3.06
N PHE A 293 1.63 -23.37 -3.37
CA PHE A 293 1.40 -21.93 -3.54
C PHE A 293 1.77 -21.46 -4.93
N THR A 294 1.04 -20.45 -5.40
CA THR A 294 1.33 -19.77 -6.67
C THR A 294 2.59 -18.93 -6.52
N LYS A 295 3.56 -19.13 -7.40
CA LYS A 295 4.81 -18.39 -7.40
C LYS A 295 4.62 -17.01 -8.02
N PRO A 296 5.36 -15.98 -7.57
CA PRO A 296 5.33 -14.66 -8.19
C PRO A 296 5.84 -14.72 -9.65
N ALA A 297 5.26 -13.88 -10.49
CA ALA A 297 5.70 -13.66 -11.86
C ALA A 297 7.07 -12.98 -11.91
N ALA A 298 7.37 -12.11 -10.94
CA ALA A 298 8.67 -11.49 -10.75
C ALA A 298 8.84 -10.99 -9.31
N LEU A 299 10.09 -10.81 -8.91
CA LEU A 299 10.45 -10.17 -7.64
C LEU A 299 10.71 -8.69 -7.86
N LEU A 300 10.22 -7.84 -6.95
CA LEU A 300 10.27 -6.39 -7.06
C LEU A 300 11.35 -5.72 -6.19
N GLY A 301 12.15 -6.51 -5.50
CA GLY A 301 13.16 -6.04 -4.56
C GLY A 301 12.70 -6.18 -3.10
N ALA A 302 13.68 -6.31 -2.20
CA ALA A 302 13.42 -6.50 -0.77
C ALA A 302 12.76 -5.26 -0.17
N HIS A 303 11.60 -5.44 0.45
CA HIS A 303 10.84 -4.37 1.11
C HIS A 303 10.60 -3.16 0.21
N ALA A 304 10.41 -3.38 -1.09
CA ALA A 304 10.27 -2.32 -2.09
C ALA A 304 9.12 -1.35 -1.79
N GLY A 305 8.15 -1.77 -0.99
CA GLY A 305 6.91 -1.04 -0.82
C GLY A 305 6.22 -0.91 -2.18
N ALA A 306 6.08 -2.03 -2.91
CA ALA A 306 5.47 -2.03 -4.23
C ALA A 306 3.99 -1.67 -4.11
N LEU A 307 3.63 -0.48 -4.57
CA LEU A 307 2.28 0.08 -4.45
C LEU A 307 1.52 -0.02 -5.78
N GLY A 308 1.01 1.10 -6.30
CA GLY A 308 0.22 1.16 -7.51
C GLY A 308 0.93 0.57 -8.72
N MET A 309 0.14 -0.01 -9.60
CA MET A 309 0.61 -0.45 -10.90
C MET A 309 -0.45 -0.20 -11.99
N THR A 310 0.00 -0.05 -13.22
CA THR A 310 -0.90 0.08 -14.36
C THR A 310 -0.29 -0.49 -15.62
N PHE A 311 -1.09 -1.14 -16.46
CA PHE A 311 -0.69 -1.46 -17.81
C PHE A 311 -0.71 -0.20 -18.67
N TYR A 312 0.35 0.02 -19.44
CA TYR A 312 0.38 1.13 -20.36
C TYR A 312 -0.47 0.82 -21.61
N THR A 313 -1.59 1.51 -21.71
CA THR A 313 -2.56 1.39 -22.82
C THR A 313 -2.51 2.60 -23.76
N GLY A 314 -1.70 3.61 -23.44
CA GLY A 314 -1.48 4.78 -24.29
C GLY A 314 -0.69 4.44 -25.55
N LYS A 315 -0.65 5.37 -26.51
CA LYS A 315 0.06 5.19 -27.80
C LYS A 315 1.27 6.12 -27.96
N ALA A 316 1.51 7.01 -26.99
CA ALA A 316 2.57 8.02 -27.10
C ALA A 316 3.97 7.48 -26.80
N PHE A 317 4.10 6.43 -25.99
CA PHE A 317 5.39 5.82 -25.68
C PHE A 317 5.83 4.85 -26.78
N PRO A 318 7.15 4.60 -26.93
CA PRO A 318 7.69 3.64 -27.90
C PRO A 318 7.02 2.27 -27.82
N ALA A 319 7.01 1.55 -28.94
CA ALA A 319 6.34 0.25 -29.09
C ALA A 319 6.70 -0.77 -28.01
N LYS A 320 7.95 -0.76 -27.50
CA LYS A 320 8.38 -1.67 -26.42
C LYS A 320 7.62 -1.49 -25.11
N TYR A 321 6.99 -0.33 -24.89
CA TYR A 321 6.21 -0.06 -23.67
C TYR A 321 4.72 -0.38 -23.85
N GLN A 322 4.26 -0.71 -25.06
CA GLN A 322 2.86 -1.07 -25.29
C GLN A 322 2.50 -2.38 -24.58
N GLY A 323 1.59 -2.30 -23.61
CA GLY A 323 1.23 -3.43 -22.77
C GLY A 323 2.27 -3.81 -21.71
N ALA A 324 3.29 -2.98 -21.46
CA ALA A 324 4.13 -3.06 -20.29
C ALA A 324 3.38 -2.55 -19.06
N MET A 325 3.83 -2.95 -17.87
CA MET A 325 3.32 -2.48 -16.60
C MET A 325 4.28 -1.47 -15.98
N PHE A 326 3.77 -0.34 -15.51
CA PHE A 326 4.52 0.58 -14.65
C PHE A 326 4.16 0.28 -13.19
N ILE A 327 5.15 0.20 -12.33
CA ILE A 327 5.03 -0.20 -10.91
C ILE A 327 5.70 0.83 -10.05
N ALA A 328 4.98 1.37 -9.05
CA ALA A 328 5.52 2.28 -8.06
C ALA A 328 6.23 1.48 -6.96
N ARG A 329 7.56 1.53 -6.92
CA ARG A 329 8.33 1.05 -5.78
C ARG A 329 8.55 2.23 -4.84
N HIS A 330 7.63 2.36 -3.90
CA HIS A 330 7.53 3.49 -2.97
C HIS A 330 8.72 3.58 -2.02
N GLY A 331 9.39 2.45 -1.80
CA GLY A 331 10.59 2.33 -1.00
C GLY A 331 10.36 1.85 0.43
N PRO A 332 11.37 1.18 0.98
CA PRO A 332 11.31 0.55 2.30
C PRO A 332 11.20 1.54 3.45
N TRP A 333 10.46 1.15 4.48
CA TRP A 333 10.50 1.79 5.79
C TRP A 333 11.36 0.99 6.79
N ASN A 334 11.50 -0.32 6.58
CA ASN A 334 12.18 -1.29 7.44
C ASN A 334 13.55 -1.74 6.88
N ARG A 335 14.23 -0.86 6.15
CA ARG A 335 15.54 -1.09 5.55
C ARG A 335 16.47 0.08 5.81
N THR A 336 17.76 -0.20 6.09
CA THR A 336 18.77 0.86 6.31
C THR A 336 19.10 1.60 5.03
N THR A 337 19.27 0.87 3.92
CA THR A 337 19.50 1.47 2.60
C THR A 337 18.18 1.72 1.90
N LYS A 338 17.87 2.99 1.66
CA LYS A 338 16.65 3.40 1.00
C LYS A 338 16.78 3.38 -0.51
N TYR A 339 15.71 3.03 -1.17
CA TYR A 339 15.52 3.21 -2.60
C TYR A 339 14.03 3.47 -2.89
N ALA A 340 13.74 4.20 -3.94
CA ALA A 340 12.40 4.39 -4.49
C ALA A 340 12.52 4.71 -5.96
N ASP A 341 11.64 4.17 -6.78
CA ASP A 341 11.62 4.41 -8.22
C ASP A 341 10.28 4.00 -8.84
N VAL A 342 10.12 4.33 -10.09
CA VAL A 342 9.13 3.68 -10.96
C VAL A 342 9.85 2.58 -11.72
N ALA A 343 9.40 1.34 -11.56
CA ALA A 343 9.85 0.21 -12.37
C ALA A 343 8.92 0.01 -13.56
N VAL A 344 9.43 -0.65 -14.60
CA VAL A 344 8.65 -1.15 -15.72
C VAL A 344 8.82 -2.65 -15.83
N ALA A 345 7.71 -3.36 -16.05
CA ALA A 345 7.68 -4.81 -16.18
C ALA A 345 7.04 -5.23 -17.52
N TRP A 346 7.61 -6.24 -18.16
CA TRP A 346 7.12 -6.83 -19.41
C TRP A 346 6.70 -8.27 -19.17
N PRO A 347 5.40 -8.60 -19.29
CA PRO A 347 4.95 -9.99 -19.24
C PRO A 347 5.60 -10.81 -20.35
N ASP A 348 6.08 -12.01 -20.00
CA ASP A 348 6.72 -12.93 -20.95
C ASP A 348 5.72 -13.82 -21.71
N GLY A 349 4.42 -13.70 -21.38
CA GLY A 349 3.35 -14.53 -21.95
C GLY A 349 3.27 -15.95 -21.38
N LYS A 350 4.14 -16.30 -20.43
CA LYS A 350 4.21 -17.63 -19.77
C LYS A 350 3.92 -17.59 -18.28
N GLY A 351 3.50 -16.43 -17.77
CA GLY A 351 3.21 -16.20 -16.34
C GLY A 351 4.36 -15.54 -15.58
N GLY A 352 5.45 -15.20 -16.26
CA GLY A 352 6.56 -14.43 -15.72
C GLY A 352 6.60 -13.00 -16.24
N ALA A 353 7.52 -12.19 -15.68
CA ALA A 353 7.80 -10.84 -16.20
C ALA A 353 9.27 -10.44 -15.98
N LYS A 354 9.81 -9.67 -16.93
CA LYS A 354 11.09 -8.97 -16.77
C LYS A 354 10.84 -7.60 -16.18
N VAL A 355 11.58 -7.24 -15.12
CA VAL A 355 11.42 -5.96 -14.41
C VAL A 355 12.72 -5.16 -14.53
N GLU A 356 12.60 -3.86 -14.86
CA GLU A 356 13.73 -2.92 -14.91
C GLU A 356 13.33 -1.58 -14.27
N PRO A 357 14.29 -0.80 -13.72
CA PRO A 357 14.04 0.58 -13.35
C PRO A 357 13.66 1.42 -14.57
N PHE A 358 12.71 2.35 -14.39
CA PHE A 358 12.28 3.25 -15.46
C PHE A 358 12.50 4.74 -15.09
N MET A 359 12.04 5.19 -13.93
CA MET A 359 12.26 6.54 -13.43
C MET A 359 12.89 6.48 -12.04
N THR A 360 14.10 6.98 -11.90
CA THR A 360 14.86 6.98 -10.64
C THR A 360 15.13 8.41 -10.18
N GLY A 361 15.74 8.57 -8.97
CA GLY A 361 16.08 9.88 -8.42
C GLY A 361 15.13 10.35 -7.32
N PHE A 362 14.38 9.45 -6.70
CA PHE A 362 13.50 9.72 -5.56
C PHE A 362 14.23 9.69 -4.20
N VAL A 363 15.50 9.28 -4.18
CA VAL A 363 16.31 9.21 -2.97
C VAL A 363 17.61 9.98 -3.18
N GLU A 364 17.98 10.80 -2.21
CA GLU A 364 19.23 11.55 -2.17
C GLU A 364 19.85 11.42 -0.77
N ASN A 365 21.14 11.12 -0.69
CA ASN A 365 21.85 10.94 0.59
C ASN A 365 21.12 9.99 1.58
N ASN A 366 20.59 8.88 1.05
CA ASN A 366 19.79 7.91 1.79
C ASN A 366 18.53 8.49 2.47
N ALA A 367 17.99 9.60 1.96
CA ALA A 367 16.72 10.21 2.36
C ALA A 367 15.75 10.28 1.18
N TYR A 368 14.46 10.09 1.44
CA TYR A 368 13.43 10.28 0.41
C TYR A 368 13.28 11.76 0.10
N ILE A 369 13.29 12.09 -1.18
CA ILE A 369 12.91 13.40 -1.72
C ILE A 369 11.62 13.30 -2.55
N GLY A 370 11.10 12.09 -2.72
CA GLY A 370 9.83 11.73 -3.33
C GLY A 370 9.59 10.24 -3.16
N ARG A 371 8.33 9.81 -3.27
CA ARG A 371 7.91 8.41 -3.18
C ARG A 371 6.74 8.14 -4.12
N PRO A 372 6.95 7.43 -5.24
CA PRO A 372 5.87 7.16 -6.21
C PRO A 372 4.79 6.26 -5.60
N ALA A 373 3.51 6.51 -5.89
CA ALA A 373 2.40 5.79 -5.27
C ALA A 373 1.42 5.13 -6.26
N ASP A 374 0.87 5.84 -7.25
CA ASP A 374 -0.07 5.29 -8.25
C ASP A 374 0.12 5.95 -9.62
N PHE A 375 -0.57 5.45 -10.62
CA PHE A 375 -0.46 5.85 -12.01
C PHE A 375 -1.80 6.13 -12.66
N LEU A 376 -1.76 7.01 -13.68
CA LEU A 376 -2.87 7.23 -14.60
C LEU A 376 -2.33 7.41 -16.01
N VAL A 377 -2.75 6.55 -16.95
CA VAL A 377 -2.50 6.75 -18.38
C VAL A 377 -3.52 7.76 -18.89
N MET A 378 -3.02 8.91 -19.37
CA MET A 378 -3.84 9.99 -19.88
C MET A 378 -4.33 9.73 -21.30
N LYS A 379 -5.40 10.42 -21.72
CA LYS A 379 -5.95 10.29 -23.09
C LYS A 379 -4.95 10.63 -24.20
N ASP A 380 -4.00 11.49 -23.94
CA ASP A 380 -2.91 11.85 -24.86
C ASP A 380 -1.75 10.83 -24.87
N GLY A 381 -1.85 9.80 -24.06
CA GLY A 381 -0.84 8.75 -23.90
C GLY A 381 0.30 9.11 -22.97
N SER A 382 0.30 10.27 -22.31
CA SER A 382 1.23 10.54 -21.21
C SER A 382 0.87 9.72 -19.97
N LEU A 383 1.83 9.54 -19.07
CA LEU A 383 1.66 8.81 -17.82
C LEU A 383 1.79 9.79 -16.64
N LEU A 384 0.78 9.87 -15.81
CA LEU A 384 0.88 10.55 -14.51
C LEU A 384 1.36 9.58 -13.46
N VAL A 385 2.19 10.09 -12.52
CA VAL A 385 2.70 9.39 -11.35
C VAL A 385 2.43 10.25 -10.13
N SER A 386 1.68 9.75 -9.15
CA SER A 386 1.52 10.44 -7.87
C SER A 386 2.71 10.19 -6.95
N ASP A 387 3.03 11.18 -6.14
CA ASP A 387 4.08 11.18 -5.13
C ASP A 387 3.46 11.73 -3.83
N ASP A 388 3.18 10.84 -2.90
CA ASP A 388 2.54 11.21 -1.64
C ASP A 388 3.49 11.91 -0.67
N HIS A 389 4.78 11.61 -0.76
CA HIS A 389 5.79 12.24 0.07
C HIS A 389 6.01 13.71 -0.29
N ALA A 390 6.14 13.99 -1.59
CA ALA A 390 6.32 15.36 -2.08
C ALA A 390 4.98 16.11 -2.25
N GLY A 391 3.83 15.41 -2.18
CA GLY A 391 2.52 16.01 -2.42
C GLY A 391 2.36 16.51 -3.85
N ALA A 392 2.86 15.76 -4.81
CA ALA A 392 2.92 16.16 -6.21
C ALA A 392 2.44 15.04 -7.15
N ILE A 393 2.11 15.44 -8.37
CA ILE A 393 1.87 14.53 -9.49
C ILE A 393 2.81 14.93 -10.61
N TYR A 394 3.55 13.98 -11.14
CA TYR A 394 4.45 14.17 -12.26
C TYR A 394 3.85 13.62 -13.53
N ARG A 395 4.06 14.32 -14.65
CA ARG A 395 3.68 13.88 -15.99
C ARG A 395 4.91 13.40 -16.73
N ILE A 396 4.87 12.17 -17.19
CA ILE A 396 5.87 11.56 -18.05
C ILE A 396 5.36 11.58 -19.47
N SER A 397 6.13 12.16 -20.39
CA SER A 397 5.84 12.23 -21.81
C SER A 397 7.03 11.71 -22.62
N TYR A 398 6.78 11.33 -23.88
CA TYR A 398 7.83 10.93 -24.82
C TYR A 398 7.85 11.89 -26.01
N GLY A 399 8.97 12.55 -26.21
CA GLY A 399 9.11 13.55 -27.28
C GLY A 399 9.81 13.06 -28.54
N GLY A 400 10.33 11.84 -28.54
CA GLY A 400 11.06 11.24 -29.65
C GLY A 400 12.30 12.01 -30.10
N LYS A 401 13.47 11.40 -30.09
CA LYS A 401 14.53 11.49 -31.09
C LYS A 401 15.17 10.16 -31.20
#